data_5e56c3ff7c0bd91efcda68a9aa3e280f
#
_entry.id   5e56c3ff7c0bd91efcda68a9aa3e280f
#
_cell.length_a   1.000
_cell.length_b   1.000
_cell.length_c   1.000
_cell.angle_alpha   90.00
_cell.angle_beta   90.00
_cell.angle_gamma   90.00
#
_symmetry.space_group_name_H-M   'P 1'
#
loop_
_entity.id
_entity.type
_entity.pdbx_description
1 polymer ?
#
loop_
_entity_poly.entity_id
_entity_poly.type
_entity_poly.pdbx_seq_one_letter_code
_entity_poly.pdbx_strand_id
1 'polypeptide(L)'
;MVMNMLKRLSLYTLLLCLVPLFVWLFSWQWSGSLIFEDYEHPLYWLTESGSVPYAIITCGVFALLFLPLFPQRKQWILAVAVMAFSMVVTQGLKSGLKNAFTEPRPFVTYVADQTGTSTEAFYAQDRKARAQFVEQFYQTQASVPEWIKGHYASEVGY
;
A
#
# COMPACT_ATOMS: atom_id res chain seq x y z
N MET A 1 -4.72 -35.23 -2.87
CA MET A 1 -4.60 -33.96 -3.60
C MET A 1 -4.68 -32.75 -2.66
N VAL A 2 -5.70 -32.63 -1.79
CA VAL A 2 -5.88 -31.52 -0.85
C VAL A 2 -4.70 -31.34 0.11
N MET A 3 -4.14 -32.43 0.67
CA MET A 3 -3.02 -32.36 1.62
C MET A 3 -1.74 -31.77 1.01
N ASN A 4 -1.46 -32.03 -0.28
CA ASN A 4 -0.33 -31.42 -0.98
C ASN A 4 -0.57 -29.92 -1.25
N MET A 5 -1.82 -29.52 -1.46
CA MET A 5 -2.20 -28.15 -1.67
C MET A 5 -2.07 -27.34 -0.37
N LEU A 6 -2.53 -27.88 0.77
CA LEU A 6 -2.34 -27.28 2.08
C LEU A 6 -0.88 -27.11 2.46
N LYS A 7 -0.04 -28.12 2.22
CA LYS A 7 1.41 -28.05 2.47
C LYS A 7 2.08 -26.93 1.65
N ARG A 8 1.71 -26.82 0.36
CA ARG A 8 2.24 -25.73 -0.49
C ARG A 8 1.78 -24.35 -0.02
N LEU A 9 0.51 -24.22 0.34
CA LEU A 9 -0.04 -22.97 0.86
C LEU A 9 0.66 -22.57 2.17
N SER A 10 0.82 -23.51 3.11
CA SER A 10 1.55 -23.26 4.36
C SER A 10 3.00 -22.86 4.12
N LEU A 11 3.67 -23.51 3.16
CA LEU A 11 5.05 -23.16 2.79
C LEU A 11 5.14 -21.72 2.24
N TYR A 12 4.23 -21.34 1.32
CA TYR A 12 4.21 -20.00 0.76
C TYR A 12 3.89 -18.94 1.82
N THR A 13 2.94 -19.22 2.71
CA THR A 13 2.62 -18.34 3.84
C THR A 13 3.84 -18.15 4.74
N LEU A 14 4.54 -19.23 5.05
CA LEU A 14 5.74 -19.20 5.88
C LEU A 14 6.87 -18.39 5.22
N LEU A 15 7.08 -18.56 3.91
CA LEU A 15 8.03 -17.77 3.14
C LEU A 15 7.68 -16.28 3.15
N LEU A 16 6.40 -15.93 2.99
CA LEU A 16 5.95 -14.54 3.07
C LEU A 16 6.16 -13.94 4.46
N CYS A 17 6.00 -14.72 5.54
CA CYS A 17 6.27 -14.28 6.91
C CYS A 17 7.76 -14.04 7.19
N LEU A 18 8.67 -14.59 6.39
CA LEU A 18 10.11 -14.34 6.57
C LEU A 18 10.46 -12.87 6.33
N VAL A 19 9.80 -12.17 5.41
CA VAL A 19 10.10 -10.76 5.10
C VAL A 19 9.88 -9.87 6.33
N PRO A 20 8.70 -9.81 6.96
CA PRO A 20 8.50 -9.01 8.16
C PRO A 20 9.37 -9.50 9.33
N LEU A 21 9.67 -10.79 9.42
CA LEU A 21 10.57 -11.31 10.42
C LEU A 21 11.99 -10.77 10.25
N PHE A 22 12.53 -10.75 9.02
CA PHE A 22 13.83 -10.16 8.73
C PHE A 22 13.85 -8.66 9.03
N VAL A 23 12.84 -7.92 8.61
CA VAL A 23 12.72 -6.49 8.91
C VAL A 23 12.77 -6.25 10.42
N TRP A 24 12.05 -7.05 11.19
CA TRP A 24 12.02 -6.96 12.65
C TRP A 24 13.36 -7.34 13.28
N LEU A 25 13.98 -8.46 12.87
CA LEU A 25 15.26 -8.94 13.41
C LEU A 25 16.42 -7.98 13.16
N PHE A 26 16.45 -7.36 11.98
CA PHE A 26 17.47 -6.39 11.60
C PHE A 26 17.14 -4.96 12.02
N SER A 27 15.98 -4.75 12.68
CA SER A 27 15.50 -3.41 13.07
C SER A 27 15.57 -2.41 11.90
N TRP A 28 15.30 -2.92 10.68
CA TRP A 28 15.40 -2.09 9.49
C TRP A 28 14.29 -1.03 9.52
N GLN A 29 14.70 0.22 9.48
CA GLN A 29 13.80 1.37 9.48
C GLN A 29 14.11 2.27 8.29
N TRP A 30 13.12 2.97 7.83
CA TRP A 30 13.31 3.98 6.81
C TRP A 30 14.25 5.09 7.30
N SER A 31 15.27 5.42 6.51
CA SER A 31 16.35 6.35 6.88
C SER A 31 15.94 7.84 6.82
N GLY A 32 14.72 8.15 6.41
CA GLY A 32 14.26 9.53 6.29
C GLY A 32 14.81 10.27 5.07
N SER A 33 15.45 9.60 4.12
CA SER A 33 15.90 10.25 2.90
C SER A 33 14.77 10.35 1.89
N LEU A 34 14.57 11.56 1.33
CA LEU A 34 13.68 11.79 0.18
C LEU A 34 14.51 11.76 -1.12
N ILE A 35 15.40 10.79 -1.26
CA ILE A 35 16.14 10.56 -2.49
C ILE A 35 15.30 9.57 -3.29
N PHE A 36 14.77 10.02 -4.40
CA PHE A 36 13.97 9.21 -5.32
C PHE A 36 14.82 8.86 -6.53
N GLU A 37 14.88 7.57 -6.82
CA GLU A 37 15.56 7.04 -7.99
C GLU A 37 14.56 6.79 -9.13
N ASP A 38 15.00 6.86 -10.37
CA ASP A 38 14.11 6.70 -11.54
C ASP A 38 13.40 5.35 -11.58
N TYR A 39 13.99 4.29 -10.99
CA TYR A 39 13.36 2.96 -10.90
C TYR A 39 12.21 2.89 -9.89
N GLU A 40 12.03 3.88 -9.02
CA GLU A 40 10.94 3.91 -8.05
C GLU A 40 9.61 4.31 -8.68
N HIS A 41 9.64 5.03 -9.79
CA HIS A 41 8.44 5.42 -10.51
C HIS A 41 7.58 4.21 -10.97
N PRO A 42 8.12 3.18 -11.65
CA PRO A 42 7.34 1.98 -11.93
C PRO A 42 6.93 1.19 -10.69
N LEU A 43 7.73 1.19 -9.61
CA LEU A 43 7.35 0.57 -8.34
C LEU A 43 6.17 1.29 -7.67
N TYR A 44 6.12 2.62 -7.78
CA TYR A 44 4.98 3.41 -7.35
C TYR A 44 3.68 2.92 -8.03
N TRP A 45 3.68 2.82 -9.37
CA TRP A 45 2.51 2.35 -10.11
C TRP A 45 2.13 0.92 -9.77
N LEU A 46 3.10 0.05 -9.51
CA LEU A 46 2.85 -1.31 -9.04
C LEU A 46 2.13 -1.31 -7.68
N THR A 47 2.57 -0.47 -6.76
CA THR A 47 1.92 -0.31 -5.45
C THR A 47 0.52 0.29 -5.58
N GLU A 48 0.37 1.30 -6.44
CA GLU A 48 -0.89 1.98 -6.68
C GLU A 48 -1.95 1.07 -7.30
N SER A 49 -1.53 0.08 -8.11
CA SER A 49 -2.43 -0.93 -8.68
C SER A 49 -3.18 -1.76 -7.61
N GLY A 50 -2.63 -1.83 -6.39
CA GLY A 50 -3.27 -2.43 -5.22
C GLY A 50 -4.10 -1.48 -4.35
N SER A 51 -4.08 -0.17 -4.67
CA SER A 51 -4.82 0.85 -3.94
C SER A 51 -6.19 1.13 -4.57
N VAL A 52 -7.15 1.63 -3.80
CA VAL A 52 -8.45 2.07 -4.34
C VAL A 52 -8.26 3.42 -5.03
N PRO A 53 -8.76 3.65 -6.25
CA PRO A 53 -9.71 2.81 -7.03
C PRO A 53 -9.07 1.76 -7.96
N TYR A 54 -7.75 1.80 -8.19
CA TYR A 54 -7.06 0.96 -9.18
C TYR A 54 -7.14 -0.54 -8.87
N ALA A 55 -7.22 -0.93 -7.60
CA ALA A 55 -7.39 -2.33 -7.19
C ALA A 55 -8.65 -2.97 -7.78
N ILE A 56 -9.74 -2.20 -7.98
CA ILE A 56 -10.97 -2.69 -8.60
C ILE A 56 -10.70 -3.02 -10.07
N ILE A 57 -9.98 -2.14 -10.78
CA ILE A 57 -9.60 -2.32 -12.18
C ILE A 57 -8.68 -3.55 -12.30
N THR A 58 -7.68 -3.64 -11.44
CA THR A 58 -6.74 -4.77 -11.37
C THR A 58 -7.48 -6.10 -11.15
N CYS A 59 -8.42 -6.14 -10.22
CA CYS A 59 -9.26 -7.32 -10.00
C CYS A 59 -10.11 -7.67 -11.23
N GLY A 60 -10.66 -6.68 -11.92
CA GLY A 60 -11.40 -6.87 -13.17
C GLY A 60 -10.52 -7.48 -14.28
N VAL A 61 -9.30 -6.95 -14.44
CA VAL A 61 -8.32 -7.48 -15.40
C VAL A 61 -7.95 -8.93 -15.07
N PHE A 62 -7.65 -9.24 -13.80
CA PHE A 62 -7.36 -10.63 -13.40
C PHE A 62 -8.56 -11.55 -13.59
N ALA A 63 -9.78 -11.09 -13.31
CA ALA A 63 -10.98 -11.88 -13.57
C ALA A 63 -11.10 -12.28 -15.05
N LEU A 64 -10.83 -11.34 -15.97
CA LEU A 64 -10.82 -11.61 -17.40
C LEU A 64 -9.68 -12.54 -17.81
N LEU A 65 -8.47 -12.32 -17.32
CA LEU A 65 -7.31 -13.16 -17.59
C LEU A 65 -7.49 -14.60 -17.13
N PHE A 66 -8.22 -14.81 -16.04
CA PHE A 66 -8.48 -16.15 -15.51
C PHE A 66 -9.63 -16.87 -16.21
N LEU A 67 -10.43 -16.17 -17.01
CA LEU A 67 -11.57 -16.77 -17.72
C LEU A 67 -11.19 -18.04 -18.52
N PRO A 68 -10.11 -18.06 -19.31
CA PRO A 68 -9.72 -19.27 -20.08
C PRO A 68 -9.20 -20.42 -19.21
N LEU A 69 -8.82 -20.17 -17.95
CA LEU A 69 -8.32 -21.21 -17.04
C LEU A 69 -9.45 -22.05 -16.42
N PHE A 70 -10.69 -21.57 -16.50
CA PHE A 70 -11.84 -22.26 -15.91
C PHE A 70 -12.74 -22.83 -17.01
N PRO A 71 -12.83 -24.16 -17.16
CA PRO A 71 -13.66 -24.80 -18.17
C PRO A 71 -15.17 -24.60 -17.93
N GLN A 72 -15.55 -24.31 -16.68
CA GLN A 72 -16.94 -24.12 -16.29
C GLN A 72 -17.16 -22.69 -15.76
N ARG A 73 -18.15 -22.00 -16.32
CA ARG A 73 -18.53 -20.64 -15.89
C ARG A 73 -18.82 -20.53 -14.39
N LYS A 74 -19.42 -21.57 -13.79
CA LYS A 74 -19.71 -21.59 -12.34
C LYS A 74 -18.44 -21.53 -11.49
N GLN A 75 -17.40 -22.25 -11.88
CA GLN A 75 -16.11 -22.23 -11.19
C GLN A 75 -15.41 -20.87 -11.32
N TRP A 76 -15.48 -20.25 -12.49
CA TRP A 76 -14.95 -18.91 -12.71
C TRP A 76 -15.69 -17.88 -11.85
N ILE A 77 -17.04 -17.88 -11.84
CA ILE A 77 -17.84 -16.97 -11.01
C ILE A 77 -17.47 -17.14 -9.53
N LEU A 78 -17.35 -18.39 -9.06
CA LEU A 78 -16.95 -18.66 -7.67
C LEU A 78 -15.56 -18.12 -7.37
N ALA A 79 -14.59 -18.31 -8.25
CA ALA A 79 -13.23 -17.80 -8.09
C ALA A 79 -13.21 -16.26 -8.01
N VAL A 80 -13.94 -15.58 -8.92
CA VAL A 80 -14.08 -14.12 -8.90
C VAL A 80 -14.78 -13.64 -7.62
N ALA A 81 -15.82 -14.32 -7.18
CA ALA A 81 -16.53 -13.99 -5.93
C ALA A 81 -15.62 -14.12 -4.71
N VAL A 82 -14.82 -15.20 -4.63
CA VAL A 82 -13.84 -15.41 -3.55
C VAL A 82 -12.76 -14.33 -3.58
N MET A 83 -12.26 -13.98 -4.76
CA MET A 83 -11.27 -12.91 -4.93
C MET A 83 -11.82 -11.56 -4.45
N ALA A 84 -13.02 -11.18 -4.88
CA ALA A 84 -13.68 -9.95 -4.47
C ALA A 84 -13.96 -9.93 -2.94
N PHE A 85 -14.45 -11.04 -2.40
CA PHE A 85 -14.69 -11.19 -0.96
C PHE A 85 -13.38 -11.03 -0.16
N SER A 86 -12.32 -11.71 -0.57
CA SER A 86 -11.00 -11.60 0.07
C SER A 86 -10.48 -10.17 0.07
N MET A 87 -10.68 -9.43 -1.03
CA MET A 87 -10.30 -8.03 -1.12
C MET A 87 -11.07 -7.16 -0.12
N VAL A 88 -12.39 -7.33 -0.03
CA VAL A 88 -13.24 -6.59 0.93
C VAL A 88 -12.82 -6.90 2.38
N VAL A 89 -12.61 -8.17 2.71
CA VAL A 89 -12.16 -8.58 4.05
C VAL A 89 -10.79 -7.97 4.37
N THR A 90 -9.84 -8.02 3.43
CA THR A 90 -8.50 -7.45 3.63
C THR A 90 -8.56 -5.94 3.86
N GLN A 91 -9.36 -5.21 3.10
CA GLN A 91 -9.54 -3.77 3.29
C GLN A 91 -10.23 -3.45 4.64
N GLY A 92 -11.20 -4.25 5.03
CA GLY A 92 -11.85 -4.12 6.34
C GLY A 92 -10.88 -4.36 7.50
N LEU A 93 -10.08 -5.43 7.43
CA LEU A 93 -9.03 -5.73 8.41
C LEU A 93 -7.98 -4.62 8.48
N LYS A 94 -7.50 -4.14 7.32
CA LYS A 94 -6.56 -3.02 7.24
C LYS A 94 -7.11 -1.78 7.94
N SER A 95 -8.38 -1.43 7.69
CA SER A 95 -9.03 -0.27 8.33
C SER A 95 -9.18 -0.47 9.84
N GLY A 96 -9.56 -1.67 10.27
CA GLY A 96 -9.68 -2.01 11.69
C GLY A 96 -8.34 -1.94 12.42
N LEU A 97 -7.29 -2.52 11.85
CA LEU A 97 -5.94 -2.47 12.40
C LEU A 97 -5.40 -1.04 12.47
N LYS A 98 -5.63 -0.24 11.42
CA LYS A 98 -5.22 1.17 11.41
C LYS A 98 -5.87 1.98 12.54
N ASN A 99 -7.12 1.67 12.89
CA ASN A 99 -7.80 2.34 14.01
C ASN A 99 -7.34 1.83 15.38
N ALA A 100 -6.87 0.59 15.46
CA ALA A 100 -6.36 -0.01 16.69
C ALA A 100 -4.91 0.39 16.99
N PHE A 101 -4.09 0.55 15.94
CA PHE A 101 -2.69 0.96 16.03
C PHE A 101 -2.55 2.37 15.50
N THR A 102 -2.56 3.35 16.40
CA THR A 102 -2.52 4.80 16.08
C THR A 102 -1.09 5.34 15.97
N GLU A 103 -0.15 4.52 15.56
CA GLU A 103 1.24 4.98 15.39
C GLU A 103 1.38 5.91 14.18
N PRO A 104 2.12 7.02 14.32
CA PRO A 104 2.38 7.92 13.20
C PRO A 104 3.21 7.22 12.13
N ARG A 105 2.92 7.52 10.87
CA ARG A 105 3.71 6.98 9.75
C ARG A 105 5.11 7.57 9.79
N PRO A 106 6.17 6.79 9.48
CA PRO A 106 7.55 7.29 9.47
C PRO A 106 7.73 8.53 8.61
N PHE A 107 7.05 8.60 7.45
CA PHE A 107 7.02 9.76 6.59
C PHE A 107 6.47 11.01 7.29
N VAL A 108 5.37 10.88 8.03
CA VAL A 108 4.76 12.01 8.76
C VAL A 108 5.69 12.52 9.85
N THR A 109 6.36 11.63 10.57
CA THR A 109 7.37 12.00 11.57
C THR A 109 8.51 12.78 10.92
N TYR A 110 9.01 12.31 9.77
CA TYR A 110 10.05 13.01 9.02
C TYR A 110 9.61 14.42 8.59
N VAL A 111 8.43 14.56 8.00
CA VAL A 111 7.90 15.86 7.56
C VAL A 111 7.69 16.80 8.76
N ALA A 112 7.18 16.27 9.86
CA ALA A 112 6.99 17.01 11.11
C ALA A 112 8.32 17.56 11.64
N ASP A 113 9.35 16.73 11.69
CA ASP A 113 10.70 17.12 12.13
C ASP A 113 11.31 18.21 11.22
N GLN A 114 11.13 18.09 9.88
CA GLN A 114 11.65 19.07 8.92
C GLN A 114 10.92 20.41 8.96
N THR A 115 9.63 20.41 9.30
CA THR A 115 8.79 21.61 9.30
C THR A 115 8.62 22.23 10.69
N GLY A 116 9.11 21.55 11.74
CA GLY A 116 8.88 21.96 13.13
C GLY A 116 7.43 21.82 13.60
N THR A 117 6.62 21.06 12.87
CA THR A 117 5.22 20.76 13.21
C THR A 117 5.16 19.47 14.02
N SER A 118 4.29 19.38 15.03
CA SER A 118 4.12 18.09 15.73
C SER A 118 3.27 17.11 14.92
N THR A 119 3.52 15.81 15.11
CA THR A 119 2.72 14.74 14.48
C THR A 119 1.25 14.82 14.87
N GLU A 120 0.95 15.20 16.12
CA GLU A 120 -0.41 15.40 16.61
C GLU A 120 -1.10 16.55 15.87
N ALA A 121 -0.41 17.68 15.68
CA ALA A 121 -0.93 18.83 14.95
C ALA A 121 -1.19 18.48 13.48
N PHE A 122 -0.35 17.63 12.86
CA PHE A 122 -0.58 17.13 11.51
C PHE A 122 -1.86 16.28 11.44
N TYR A 123 -2.03 15.31 12.35
CA TYR A 123 -3.19 14.43 12.36
C TYR A 123 -4.48 15.11 12.85
N ALA A 124 -4.41 16.23 13.55
CA ALA A 124 -5.56 17.05 13.91
C ALA A 124 -6.19 17.77 12.70
N GLN A 125 -5.45 17.93 11.62
CA GLN A 125 -5.93 18.53 10.39
C GLN A 125 -6.87 17.58 9.63
N ASP A 126 -7.79 18.15 8.85
CA ASP A 126 -8.60 17.36 7.94
C ASP A 126 -7.77 16.77 6.80
N ARG A 127 -8.35 15.81 6.08
CA ARG A 127 -7.65 15.10 5.01
C ARG A 127 -7.12 16.03 3.92
N LYS A 128 -7.90 17.06 3.57
CA LYS A 128 -7.56 18.00 2.50
C LYS A 128 -6.40 18.92 2.93
N ALA A 129 -6.44 19.42 4.16
CA ALA A 129 -5.37 20.25 4.72
C ALA A 129 -4.06 19.47 4.84
N ARG A 130 -4.10 18.20 5.26
CA ARG A 130 -2.91 17.33 5.28
C ARG A 130 -2.32 17.13 3.89
N ALA A 131 -3.16 16.91 2.87
CA ALA A 131 -2.69 16.77 1.50
C ALA A 131 -2.00 18.03 1.00
N GLN A 132 -2.58 19.20 1.25
CA GLN A 132 -2.00 20.49 0.90
C GLN A 132 -0.69 20.75 1.63
N PHE A 133 -0.62 20.37 2.91
CA PHE A 133 0.60 20.50 3.71
C PHE A 133 1.75 19.66 3.11
N VAL A 134 1.49 18.41 2.76
CA VAL A 134 2.50 17.54 2.13
C VAL A 134 2.90 18.05 0.75
N GLU A 135 1.95 18.52 -0.04
CA GLU A 135 2.21 19.10 -1.35
C GLU A 135 3.11 20.34 -1.23
N GLN A 136 2.81 21.26 -0.32
CA GLN A 136 3.66 22.43 -0.04
C GLN A 136 5.05 22.02 0.41
N PHE A 137 5.16 21.03 1.28
CA PHE A 137 6.45 20.49 1.69
C PHE A 137 7.25 19.97 0.51
N TYR A 138 6.67 19.18 -0.38
CA TYR A 138 7.36 18.68 -1.57
C TYR A 138 7.76 19.79 -2.55
N GLN A 139 6.99 20.85 -2.69
CA GLN A 139 7.35 21.99 -3.53
C GLN A 139 8.62 22.70 -3.04
N THR A 140 8.89 22.67 -1.75
CA THR A 140 10.11 23.28 -1.17
C THR A 140 11.34 22.39 -1.31
N GLN A 141 11.17 21.09 -1.61
CA GLN A 141 12.27 20.14 -1.72
C GLN A 141 12.79 20.02 -3.15
N ALA A 142 14.03 20.47 -3.38
CA ALA A 142 14.67 20.40 -4.69
C ALA A 142 14.99 18.96 -5.15
N SER A 143 15.17 18.03 -4.20
CA SER A 143 15.48 16.63 -4.47
C SER A 143 14.27 15.78 -4.88
N VAL A 144 13.05 16.30 -4.75
CA VAL A 144 11.83 15.57 -5.07
C VAL A 144 11.51 15.70 -6.56
N PRO A 145 11.36 14.59 -7.31
CA PRO A 145 11.02 14.60 -8.72
C PRO A 145 9.65 15.25 -9.01
N GLU A 146 9.51 15.83 -10.20
CA GLU A 146 8.26 16.49 -10.59
C GLU A 146 7.04 15.53 -10.62
N TRP A 147 7.26 14.24 -10.89
CA TRP A 147 6.19 13.25 -10.88
C TRP A 147 5.61 13.01 -9.47
N ILE A 148 6.34 13.35 -8.38
CA ILE A 148 5.83 13.35 -7.00
C ILE A 148 5.20 14.68 -6.65
N LYS A 149 5.80 15.80 -7.05
CA LYS A 149 5.32 17.14 -6.72
C LYS A 149 3.92 17.45 -7.25
N GLY A 150 3.52 16.78 -8.34
CA GLY A 150 2.22 16.94 -8.94
C GLY A 150 1.14 16.12 -8.25
N HIS A 151 0.52 15.25 -9.03
CA HIS A 151 -0.66 14.46 -8.62
C HIS A 151 -0.45 13.58 -7.38
N TYR A 152 0.76 13.05 -7.20
CA TYR A 152 1.05 12.03 -6.18
C TYR A 152 1.32 12.59 -4.78
N ALA A 153 1.76 13.84 -4.69
CA ALA A 153 2.03 14.46 -3.39
C ALA A 153 0.77 14.54 -2.51
N SER A 154 -0.39 14.76 -3.10
CA SER A 154 -1.67 14.80 -2.39
C SER A 154 -2.11 13.43 -1.85
N GLU A 155 -1.66 12.33 -2.46
CA GLU A 155 -2.02 10.97 -2.05
C GLU A 155 -1.11 10.43 -0.95
N VAL A 156 0.13 10.85 -0.91
CA VAL A 156 1.12 10.42 0.11
C VAL A 156 0.77 10.93 1.52
N GLY A 157 0.02 12.01 1.62
CA GLY A 157 -0.42 12.59 2.90
C GLY A 157 -1.53 11.85 3.64
N TYR A 158 -2.02 10.73 3.10
CA TYR A 158 -3.18 10.01 3.66
C TYR A 158 -2.83 8.85 4.57
#